data_48c2451c20f35385e77a70b5226ed415
#
_entry.id   48c2451c20f35385e77a70b5226ed415
#
_cell.length_a   1.000
_cell.length_b   1.000
_cell.length_c   1.000
_cell.angle_alpha   90.00
_cell.angle_beta   90.00
_cell.angle_gamma   90.00
#
_symmetry.space_group_name_H-M   'P 1'
#
loop_
_entity.id
_entity.type
_entity.pdbx_description
1 polymer ?
#
loop_
_entity_poly.entity_id
_entity_poly.type
_entity_poly.pdbx_seq_one_letter_code
_entity_poly.pdbx_strand_id
1 'polypeptide(L)'
;MKWYERQFLVYDGVLIPLGRALFNADNRAFRYGDAIFETIRISKAEPLFWDWHYQRLILGMSVLKMSVASLPSKQQLRESVTDLVVKNRIFADARVRLTVFRKGEGFYAPRQMQVSWLIEADNLGSTGYSFPDKGLKIEVYTDFPKQLSPVSPFKTAGSLPYVMAGIFAKENAVDDCLIVNSAGKIIESYNSNLFWVKDEIIYTPIIASGCIDGVFRKAVIEAAARLKVKVVECSGASLEEMRDADEIFLTNVISGIRWVAAFKDRRYYASISKRLQREIDEFINL
;
A
#
# COMPACT_ATOMS: atom_id res chain seq x y z
N MET A 1 -17.84 -27.08 -10.53
CA MET A 1 -18.01 -25.69 -10.06
C MET A 1 -16.62 -25.11 -9.90
N LYS A 2 -16.32 -24.03 -10.67
CA LYS A 2 -15.00 -23.38 -10.62
C LYS A 2 -14.82 -22.72 -9.25
N TRP A 3 -13.60 -22.66 -8.70
CA TRP A 3 -13.32 -22.15 -7.34
C TRP A 3 -13.84 -20.72 -7.12
N TYR A 4 -13.83 -19.85 -8.14
CA TYR A 4 -14.34 -18.47 -8.08
C TYR A 4 -15.88 -18.38 -8.00
N GLU A 5 -16.63 -19.44 -8.34
CA GLU A 5 -18.09 -19.47 -8.21
C GLU A 5 -18.55 -19.57 -6.73
N ARG A 6 -17.61 -19.82 -5.81
CA ARG A 6 -17.82 -19.89 -4.35
C ARG A 6 -17.30 -18.66 -3.61
N GLN A 7 -16.72 -17.70 -4.32
CA GLN A 7 -16.20 -16.47 -3.73
C GLN A 7 -17.10 -15.29 -4.10
N PHE A 8 -17.10 -14.31 -3.23
CA PHE A 8 -17.91 -13.10 -3.35
C PHE A 8 -17.04 -11.86 -3.26
N LEU A 9 -17.56 -10.76 -3.78
CA LEU A 9 -17.12 -9.40 -3.56
C LEU A 9 -18.32 -8.58 -3.07
N VAL A 10 -18.06 -7.37 -2.54
CA VAL A 10 -19.13 -6.41 -2.20
C VAL A 10 -19.07 -5.25 -3.17
N TYR A 11 -20.18 -4.92 -3.82
CA TYR A 11 -20.33 -3.76 -4.69
C TYR A 11 -21.51 -2.91 -4.22
N ASP A 12 -21.24 -1.67 -3.80
CA ASP A 12 -22.23 -0.75 -3.21
C ASP A 12 -23.11 -1.41 -2.11
N GLY A 13 -22.51 -2.23 -1.25
CA GLY A 13 -23.19 -2.94 -0.16
C GLY A 13 -23.86 -4.25 -0.56
N VAL A 14 -23.86 -4.61 -1.84
CA VAL A 14 -24.46 -5.86 -2.33
C VAL A 14 -23.39 -6.92 -2.51
N LEU A 15 -23.63 -8.09 -1.92
CA LEU A 15 -22.76 -9.26 -2.08
C LEU A 15 -22.98 -9.90 -3.47
N ILE A 16 -21.95 -9.93 -4.30
CA ILE A 16 -21.99 -10.41 -5.67
C ILE A 16 -21.00 -11.56 -5.85
N PRO A 17 -21.38 -12.69 -6.49
CA PRO A 17 -20.43 -13.75 -6.82
C PRO A 17 -19.28 -13.23 -7.70
N LEU A 18 -18.05 -13.64 -7.37
CA LEU A 18 -16.88 -13.31 -8.16
C LEU A 18 -17.02 -13.86 -9.59
N GLY A 19 -16.66 -13.07 -10.60
CA GLY A 19 -16.76 -13.45 -12.01
C GLY A 19 -18.01 -12.92 -12.74
N ARG A 20 -18.91 -12.20 -12.06
CA ARG A 20 -19.96 -11.44 -12.73
C ARG A 20 -19.43 -10.13 -13.31
N ALA A 21 -19.98 -9.74 -14.47
CA ALA A 21 -19.73 -8.41 -15.03
C ALA A 21 -20.31 -7.32 -14.10
N LEU A 22 -19.48 -6.38 -13.67
CA LEU A 22 -19.85 -5.33 -12.69
C LEU A 22 -19.98 -3.95 -13.34
N PHE A 23 -19.23 -3.72 -14.40
CA PHE A 23 -19.04 -2.39 -14.96
C PHE A 23 -19.33 -2.36 -16.45
N ASN A 24 -19.90 -1.26 -16.90
CA ASN A 24 -20.02 -0.94 -18.33
C ASN A 24 -18.71 -0.35 -18.86
N ALA A 25 -18.55 -0.33 -20.18
CA ALA A 25 -17.36 0.21 -20.85
C ALA A 25 -17.13 1.72 -20.61
N ASP A 26 -18.12 2.44 -20.09
CA ASP A 26 -18.05 3.86 -19.72
C ASP A 26 -17.59 4.11 -18.30
N ASN A 27 -17.29 3.06 -17.51
CA ASN A 27 -16.79 3.19 -16.14
C ASN A 27 -15.57 4.09 -16.10
N ARG A 28 -15.61 5.15 -15.24
CA ARG A 28 -14.60 6.18 -15.17
C ARG A 28 -13.28 5.70 -14.59
N ALA A 29 -13.32 4.73 -13.66
CA ALA A 29 -12.10 4.11 -13.12
C ALA A 29 -11.34 3.38 -14.24
N PHE A 30 -12.04 2.68 -15.13
CA PHE A 30 -11.46 2.00 -16.27
C PHE A 30 -10.93 2.98 -17.33
N ARG A 31 -11.72 4.02 -17.70
CA ARG A 31 -11.35 4.96 -18.77
C ARG A 31 -10.27 5.96 -18.37
N TYR A 32 -10.30 6.45 -17.13
CA TYR A 32 -9.53 7.62 -16.70
C TYR A 32 -8.70 7.38 -15.43
N GLY A 33 -8.78 6.21 -14.83
CA GLY A 33 -8.17 5.98 -13.51
C GLY A 33 -8.83 6.81 -12.39
N ASP A 34 -10.10 7.26 -12.58
CA ASP A 34 -10.83 8.11 -11.63
C ASP A 34 -11.32 7.29 -10.43
N ALA A 35 -10.34 6.79 -9.66
CA ALA A 35 -10.55 5.93 -8.50
C ALA A 35 -9.39 6.04 -7.50
N ILE A 36 -9.71 5.72 -6.25
CA ILE A 36 -8.78 5.59 -5.13
C ILE A 36 -9.01 4.25 -4.44
N PHE A 37 -7.98 3.67 -3.84
CA PHE A 37 -8.13 2.39 -3.16
C PHE A 37 -7.32 2.29 -1.87
N GLU A 38 -7.76 1.41 -0.99
CA GLU A 38 -7.02 0.94 0.16
C GLU A 38 -6.67 -0.54 0.00
N THR A 39 -5.52 -0.93 0.55
CA THR A 39 -5.13 -2.33 0.70
C THR A 39 -4.96 -2.57 2.19
N ILE A 40 -5.77 -3.45 2.74
CA ILE A 40 -5.93 -3.65 4.18
C ILE A 40 -5.61 -5.11 4.50
N ARG A 41 -4.82 -5.35 5.53
CA ARG A 41 -4.64 -6.69 6.06
C ARG A 41 -5.67 -6.93 7.14
N ILE A 42 -6.38 -8.04 7.03
CA ILE A 42 -7.30 -8.55 8.06
C ILE A 42 -6.57 -9.67 8.79
N SER A 43 -6.46 -9.54 10.10
CA SER A 43 -5.87 -10.57 10.96
C SER A 43 -6.81 -10.83 12.14
N LYS A 44 -7.03 -12.08 12.49
CA LYS A 44 -8.00 -12.46 13.55
C LYS A 44 -9.41 -11.85 13.35
N ALA A 45 -9.87 -11.81 12.08
CA ALA A 45 -11.12 -11.17 11.65
C ALA A 45 -11.19 -9.64 11.86
N GLU A 46 -10.09 -8.97 12.16
CA GLU A 46 -10.02 -7.53 12.41
C GLU A 46 -9.14 -6.83 11.37
N PRO A 47 -9.58 -5.70 10.79
CA PRO A 47 -8.77 -4.90 9.88
C PRO A 47 -7.67 -4.17 10.65
N LEU A 48 -6.41 -4.51 10.38
CA LEU A 48 -5.27 -3.85 11.01
C LEU A 48 -5.22 -2.36 10.60
N PHE A 49 -4.99 -1.48 11.58
CA PHE A 49 -4.84 -0.04 11.37
C PHE A 49 -6.04 0.62 10.67
N TRP A 50 -7.26 0.13 10.91
CA TRP A 50 -8.47 0.59 10.23
C TRP A 50 -8.64 2.10 10.21
N ASP A 51 -8.37 2.77 11.33
CA ASP A 51 -8.53 4.22 11.45
C ASP A 51 -7.62 5.01 10.52
N TRP A 52 -6.39 4.57 10.35
CA TRP A 52 -5.43 5.20 9.43
C TRP A 52 -5.78 4.95 7.97
N HIS A 53 -6.25 3.74 7.64
CA HIS A 53 -6.76 3.43 6.30
C HIS A 53 -7.96 4.29 5.94
N TYR A 54 -8.94 4.37 6.83
CA TYR A 54 -10.13 5.18 6.62
C TYR A 54 -9.79 6.66 6.48
N GLN A 55 -8.94 7.19 7.37
CA GLN A 55 -8.50 8.59 7.30
C GLN A 55 -7.81 8.90 5.97
N ARG A 56 -6.89 8.07 5.50
CA ARG A 56 -6.20 8.26 4.22
C ARG A 56 -7.17 8.21 3.04
N LEU A 57 -8.12 7.27 3.06
CA LEU A 57 -9.16 7.17 2.04
C LEU A 57 -9.98 8.46 1.96
N ILE A 58 -10.49 8.95 3.08
CA ILE A 58 -11.33 10.16 3.13
C ILE A 58 -10.55 11.42 2.68
N LEU A 59 -9.32 11.56 3.12
CA LEU A 59 -8.45 12.66 2.68
C LEU A 59 -8.19 12.60 1.17
N GLY A 60 -7.89 11.42 0.63
CA GLY A 60 -7.68 11.24 -0.80
C GLY A 60 -8.94 11.49 -1.62
N MET A 61 -10.11 11.03 -1.16
CA MET A 61 -11.40 11.35 -1.78
C MET A 61 -11.66 12.85 -1.80
N SER A 62 -11.34 13.56 -0.72
CA SER A 62 -11.49 15.02 -0.64
C SER A 62 -10.60 15.74 -1.66
N VAL A 63 -9.34 15.32 -1.81
CA VAL A 63 -8.42 15.86 -2.82
C VAL A 63 -8.94 15.61 -4.24
N LEU A 64 -9.52 14.43 -4.49
CA LEU A 64 -10.14 14.08 -5.77
C LEU A 64 -11.54 14.68 -5.94
N LYS A 65 -12.04 15.47 -4.98
CA LYS A 65 -13.40 16.05 -4.98
C LYS A 65 -14.49 14.97 -5.15
N MET A 66 -14.29 13.78 -4.61
CA MET A 66 -15.28 12.72 -4.53
C MET A 66 -16.22 12.97 -3.33
N SER A 67 -17.52 12.70 -3.48
CA SER A 67 -18.51 12.90 -2.41
C SER A 67 -18.32 11.85 -1.30
N VAL A 68 -17.74 12.25 -0.18
CA VAL A 68 -17.61 11.39 1.01
C VAL A 68 -18.98 10.99 1.56
N ALA A 69 -19.99 11.85 1.45
CA ALA A 69 -21.36 11.55 1.87
C ALA A 69 -22.03 10.41 1.08
N SER A 70 -21.43 9.98 -0.05
CA SER A 70 -21.89 8.82 -0.82
C SER A 70 -21.37 7.49 -0.27
N LEU A 71 -20.42 7.50 0.65
CA LEU A 71 -19.93 6.28 1.31
C LEU A 71 -20.79 5.93 2.52
N PRO A 72 -20.85 4.63 2.89
CA PRO A 72 -21.34 4.23 4.20
C PRO A 72 -20.49 4.85 5.32
N SER A 73 -21.02 4.82 6.53
CA SER A 73 -20.24 5.23 7.71
C SER A 73 -18.98 4.37 7.86
N LYS A 74 -18.00 4.88 8.61
CA LYS A 74 -16.76 4.17 8.94
C LYS A 74 -17.01 2.77 9.50
N GLN A 75 -18.03 2.64 10.37
CA GLN A 75 -18.41 1.38 11.00
C GLN A 75 -19.03 0.41 9.97
N GLN A 76 -19.96 0.87 9.14
CA GLN A 76 -20.59 0.04 8.10
C GLN A 76 -19.57 -0.46 7.04
N LEU A 77 -18.59 0.37 6.66
CA LEU A 77 -17.52 -0.07 5.77
C LEU A 77 -16.64 -1.13 6.43
N ARG A 78 -16.32 -0.99 7.73
CA ARG A 78 -15.56 -1.98 8.49
C ARG A 78 -16.29 -3.31 8.55
N GLU A 79 -17.58 -3.28 8.89
CA GLU A 79 -18.45 -4.46 8.88
C GLU A 79 -18.49 -5.14 7.52
N SER A 80 -18.68 -4.36 6.44
CA SER A 80 -18.67 -4.91 5.07
C SER A 80 -17.35 -5.61 4.70
N VAL A 81 -16.23 -5.10 5.20
CA VAL A 81 -14.90 -5.70 5.01
C VAL A 81 -14.79 -7.03 5.77
N THR A 82 -15.16 -7.05 7.05
CA THR A 82 -15.07 -8.27 7.89
C THR A 82 -16.06 -9.33 7.45
N ASP A 83 -17.28 -8.95 7.14
CA ASP A 83 -18.34 -9.86 6.67
C ASP A 83 -17.96 -10.55 5.35
N LEU A 84 -17.31 -9.84 4.43
CA LEU A 84 -16.81 -10.43 3.19
C LEU A 84 -15.75 -11.50 3.45
N VAL A 85 -14.82 -11.27 4.37
CA VAL A 85 -13.78 -12.25 4.74
C VAL A 85 -14.42 -13.51 5.32
N VAL A 86 -15.40 -13.35 6.23
CA VAL A 86 -16.17 -14.46 6.82
C VAL A 86 -16.96 -15.19 5.74
N LYS A 87 -17.66 -14.47 4.86
CA LYS A 87 -18.45 -15.05 3.76
C LYS A 87 -17.61 -15.87 2.79
N ASN A 88 -16.41 -15.41 2.50
CA ASN A 88 -15.44 -16.12 1.66
C ASN A 88 -14.70 -17.25 2.41
N ARG A 89 -15.00 -17.49 3.68
CA ARG A 89 -14.39 -18.54 4.52
C ARG A 89 -12.85 -18.45 4.55
N ILE A 90 -12.33 -17.24 4.66
CA ILE A 90 -10.90 -17.00 4.81
C ILE A 90 -10.56 -17.11 6.30
N PHE A 91 -9.91 -18.20 6.70
CA PHE A 91 -9.56 -18.50 8.10
C PHE A 91 -8.15 -18.02 8.49
N ALA A 92 -7.29 -17.81 7.52
CA ALA A 92 -6.00 -17.15 7.71
C ALA A 92 -6.16 -15.63 7.57
N ASP A 93 -5.05 -14.89 7.58
CA ASP A 93 -5.13 -13.46 7.26
C ASP A 93 -5.60 -13.23 5.83
N ALA A 94 -6.31 -12.14 5.62
CA ALA A 94 -6.78 -11.74 4.30
C ALA A 94 -6.13 -10.43 3.84
N ARG A 95 -5.94 -10.33 2.52
CA ARG A 95 -5.69 -9.08 1.82
C ARG A 95 -7.02 -8.56 1.30
N VAL A 96 -7.48 -7.45 1.82
CA VAL A 96 -8.69 -6.78 1.33
C VAL A 96 -8.28 -5.56 0.50
N ARG A 97 -8.93 -5.40 -0.67
CA ARG A 97 -8.87 -4.18 -1.47
C ARG A 97 -10.22 -3.50 -1.44
N LEU A 98 -10.27 -2.30 -0.87
CA LEU A 98 -11.42 -1.40 -0.93
C LEU A 98 -11.14 -0.35 -2.01
N THR A 99 -11.87 -0.38 -3.10
CA THR A 99 -11.75 0.59 -4.21
C THR A 99 -12.97 1.50 -4.23
N VAL A 100 -12.74 2.81 -4.27
CA VAL A 100 -13.79 3.84 -4.41
C VAL A 100 -13.57 4.54 -5.73
N PHE A 101 -14.61 4.66 -6.55
CA PHE A 101 -14.54 5.27 -7.86
C PHE A 101 -15.77 6.12 -8.13
N ARG A 102 -15.59 7.17 -8.96
CA ARG A 102 -16.65 8.11 -9.26
C ARG A 102 -17.72 7.47 -10.15
N LYS A 103 -18.97 7.68 -9.77
CA LYS A 103 -20.15 7.27 -10.58
C LYS A 103 -20.37 8.18 -11.77
N GLY A 104 -21.17 7.69 -12.71
CA GLY A 104 -21.79 8.47 -13.75
C GLY A 104 -20.93 8.68 -14.98
N GLU A 105 -21.48 9.49 -15.85
CA GLU A 105 -20.99 9.78 -17.18
C GLU A 105 -20.11 11.03 -17.23
N GLY A 106 -19.69 11.38 -18.42
CA GLY A 106 -18.88 12.55 -18.76
C GLY A 106 -17.48 12.14 -19.20
N PHE A 107 -16.82 13.04 -19.91
CA PHE A 107 -15.42 12.88 -20.31
C PHE A 107 -14.50 13.24 -19.12
N TYR A 108 -13.53 14.11 -19.29
CA TYR A 108 -12.66 14.56 -18.20
C TYR A 108 -13.43 15.35 -17.12
N ALA A 109 -14.50 16.07 -17.48
CA ALA A 109 -15.40 16.70 -16.52
C ALA A 109 -16.50 15.73 -16.11
N PRO A 110 -16.51 15.21 -14.88
CA PRO A 110 -17.56 14.32 -14.40
C PRO A 110 -18.88 15.10 -14.22
N ARG A 111 -20.00 14.45 -14.52
CA ARG A 111 -21.33 15.07 -14.33
C ARG A 111 -21.80 15.04 -12.88
N GLN A 112 -21.23 14.17 -12.07
CA GLN A 112 -21.60 14.03 -10.65
C GLN A 112 -20.37 13.64 -9.81
N MET A 113 -20.43 13.91 -8.50
CA MET A 113 -19.35 13.63 -7.56
C MET A 113 -19.59 12.39 -6.69
N GLN A 114 -20.76 11.77 -6.81
CA GLN A 114 -21.10 10.53 -6.10
C GLN A 114 -20.15 9.40 -6.50
N VAL A 115 -19.98 8.46 -5.60
CA VAL A 115 -19.07 7.33 -5.78
C VAL A 115 -19.78 5.99 -5.65
N SER A 116 -19.22 4.98 -6.30
CA SER A 116 -19.41 3.57 -5.98
C SER A 116 -18.20 3.03 -5.27
N TRP A 117 -18.37 1.92 -4.58
CA TRP A 117 -17.29 1.23 -3.90
C TRP A 117 -17.37 -0.28 -4.08
N LEU A 118 -16.19 -0.89 -4.12
CA LEU A 118 -15.98 -2.30 -4.34
C LEU A 118 -15.02 -2.84 -3.27
N ILE A 119 -15.36 -3.98 -2.65
CA ILE A 119 -14.47 -4.70 -1.75
C ILE A 119 -14.20 -6.08 -2.32
N GLU A 120 -12.92 -6.42 -2.40
CA GLU A 120 -12.40 -7.72 -2.80
C GLU A 120 -11.54 -8.27 -1.68
N ALA A 121 -11.51 -9.60 -1.50
CA ALA A 121 -10.74 -10.25 -0.44
C ALA A 121 -10.02 -11.49 -0.98
N ASP A 122 -8.71 -11.55 -0.73
CA ASP A 122 -7.84 -12.67 -1.07
C ASP A 122 -7.27 -13.29 0.21
N ASN A 123 -7.13 -14.63 0.24
CA ASN A 123 -6.50 -15.36 1.33
C ASN A 123 -4.96 -15.20 1.24
N LEU A 124 -4.31 -14.77 2.32
CA LEU A 124 -2.84 -14.67 2.39
C LEU A 124 -2.16 -16.01 2.69
N GLY A 125 -2.91 -17.04 3.09
CA GLY A 125 -2.37 -18.37 3.38
C GLY A 125 -1.53 -18.48 4.65
N SER A 126 -1.34 -17.38 5.39
CA SER A 126 -0.57 -17.30 6.63
C SER A 126 -1.25 -16.38 7.62
N THR A 127 -0.91 -16.49 8.90
CA THR A 127 -1.44 -15.62 9.97
C THR A 127 -0.28 -14.82 10.58
N GLY A 128 -0.51 -13.53 10.84
CA GLY A 128 0.48 -12.62 11.39
C GLY A 128 1.58 -12.24 10.40
N TYR A 129 2.47 -11.36 10.81
CA TYR A 129 3.67 -11.05 10.05
C TYR A 129 4.79 -12.02 10.43
N SER A 130 5.53 -12.49 9.45
CA SER A 130 6.78 -13.23 9.67
C SER A 130 7.94 -12.40 9.15
N PHE A 131 8.97 -12.19 9.99
CA PHE A 131 10.19 -11.55 9.52
C PHE A 131 10.93 -12.53 8.59
N PRO A 132 11.20 -12.16 7.32
CA PRO A 132 11.74 -13.12 6.35
C PRO A 132 13.21 -13.44 6.63
N ASP A 133 13.57 -14.73 6.54
CA ASP A 133 14.97 -15.18 6.66
C ASP A 133 15.81 -14.72 5.49
N LYS A 134 15.23 -14.66 4.29
CA LYS A 134 15.89 -14.18 3.07
C LYS A 134 15.52 -12.73 2.80
N GLY A 135 16.53 -11.86 2.74
CA GLY A 135 16.36 -10.46 2.35
C GLY A 135 16.21 -10.28 0.84
N LEU A 136 15.70 -9.12 0.46
CA LEU A 136 15.44 -8.75 -0.93
C LEU A 136 16.73 -8.38 -1.66
N LYS A 137 16.79 -8.74 -2.94
CA LYS A 137 17.67 -8.11 -3.91
C LYS A 137 16.88 -7.00 -4.63
N ILE A 138 17.37 -5.78 -4.58
CA ILE A 138 16.67 -4.62 -5.16
C ILE A 138 17.52 -3.86 -6.17
N GLU A 139 16.86 -3.07 -7.02
CA GLU A 139 17.47 -2.16 -8.00
C GLU A 139 16.69 -0.83 -8.02
N VAL A 140 17.17 0.19 -8.77
CA VAL A 140 16.47 1.47 -8.97
C VAL A 140 15.93 1.55 -10.39
N TYR A 141 14.66 1.91 -10.50
CA TYR A 141 13.99 2.21 -11.77
C TYR A 141 13.90 3.72 -11.97
N THR A 142 14.51 4.21 -13.04
CA THR A 142 14.65 5.64 -13.35
C THR A 142 13.89 6.10 -14.58
N ASP A 143 13.41 5.18 -15.42
CA ASP A 143 12.88 5.52 -16.75
C ASP A 143 11.50 6.19 -16.69
N PHE A 144 10.77 6.01 -15.60
CA PHE A 144 9.48 6.63 -15.39
C PHE A 144 9.37 7.24 -13.98
N PRO A 145 9.99 8.41 -13.75
CA PRO A 145 9.96 9.07 -12.45
C PRO A 145 8.54 9.41 -12.02
N LYS A 146 8.23 9.18 -10.74
CA LYS A 146 6.95 9.57 -10.16
C LYS A 146 6.84 11.09 -10.08
N GLN A 147 5.80 11.63 -10.70
CA GLN A 147 5.53 13.06 -10.66
C GLN A 147 4.97 13.47 -9.31
N LEU A 148 5.48 14.59 -8.78
CA LEU A 148 4.93 15.20 -7.57
C LEU A 148 3.59 15.86 -7.88
N SER A 149 2.55 15.53 -7.12
CA SER A 149 1.21 16.06 -7.28
C SER A 149 0.42 15.99 -5.96
N PRO A 150 -0.68 16.71 -5.81
CA PRO A 150 -1.54 16.63 -4.61
C PRO A 150 -2.08 15.22 -4.34
N VAL A 151 -2.14 14.34 -5.34
CA VAL A 151 -2.60 12.95 -5.18
C VAL A 151 -1.47 11.96 -4.90
N SER A 152 -0.21 12.38 -4.93
CA SER A 152 0.94 11.50 -4.70
C SER A 152 0.91 10.73 -3.37
N PRO A 153 0.38 11.27 -2.25
CA PRO A 153 0.29 10.55 -0.99
C PRO A 153 -0.73 9.41 -0.97
N PHE A 154 -1.62 9.36 -1.96
CA PHE A 154 -2.77 8.46 -1.96
C PHE A 154 -2.63 7.34 -2.99
N LYS A 155 -3.31 6.22 -2.72
CA LYS A 155 -3.35 5.08 -3.63
C LYS A 155 -4.42 5.26 -4.70
N THR A 156 -4.12 6.02 -5.75
CA THR A 156 -5.02 6.19 -6.89
C THR A 156 -4.90 5.05 -7.90
N ALA A 157 -5.92 4.86 -8.74
CA ALA A 157 -5.88 3.87 -9.83
C ALA A 157 -4.86 4.23 -10.94
N GLY A 158 -4.36 5.47 -10.98
CA GLY A 158 -3.28 5.89 -11.86
C GLY A 158 -1.92 5.29 -11.47
N SER A 159 -1.78 3.98 -11.60
CA SER A 159 -0.65 3.20 -11.05
C SER A 159 0.42 2.83 -12.09
N LEU A 160 0.44 3.44 -13.27
CA LEU A 160 1.38 3.09 -14.35
C LEU A 160 2.87 3.15 -13.92
N PRO A 161 3.36 4.14 -13.16
CA PRO A 161 4.75 4.15 -12.71
C PRO A 161 5.13 2.89 -11.92
N TYR A 162 4.22 2.41 -11.05
CA TYR A 162 4.42 1.20 -10.27
C TYR A 162 4.36 -0.07 -11.12
N VAL A 163 3.47 -0.12 -12.12
CA VAL A 163 3.38 -1.24 -13.06
C VAL A 163 4.67 -1.36 -13.86
N MET A 164 5.17 -0.26 -14.42
CA MET A 164 6.41 -0.23 -15.18
C MET A 164 7.63 -0.63 -14.33
N ALA A 165 7.69 -0.13 -13.10
CA ALA A 165 8.72 -0.51 -12.15
C ALA A 165 8.64 -2.01 -11.77
N GLY A 166 7.44 -2.57 -11.62
CA GLY A 166 7.26 -4.02 -11.40
C GLY A 166 7.68 -4.88 -12.59
N ILE A 167 7.44 -4.41 -13.82
CA ILE A 167 7.94 -5.06 -15.05
C ILE A 167 9.47 -5.05 -15.06
N PHE A 168 10.08 -3.88 -14.83
CA PHE A 168 11.53 -3.72 -14.73
C PHE A 168 12.15 -4.67 -13.69
N ALA A 169 11.56 -4.79 -12.50
CA ALA A 169 12.04 -5.69 -11.46
C ALA A 169 12.05 -7.15 -11.95
N LYS A 170 11.00 -7.58 -12.65
CA LYS A 170 10.89 -8.93 -13.21
C LYS A 170 11.92 -9.17 -14.31
N GLU A 171 12.13 -8.24 -15.23
CA GLU A 171 13.09 -8.33 -16.34
C GLU A 171 14.54 -8.38 -15.85
N ASN A 172 14.85 -7.71 -14.74
CA ASN A 172 16.17 -7.66 -14.12
C ASN A 172 16.40 -8.73 -13.05
N ALA A 173 15.46 -9.67 -12.86
CA ALA A 173 15.52 -10.73 -11.86
C ALA A 173 15.89 -10.21 -10.46
N VAL A 174 15.22 -9.12 -10.04
CA VAL A 174 15.26 -8.55 -8.67
C VAL A 174 13.91 -8.72 -7.99
N ASP A 175 13.93 -8.77 -6.65
CA ASP A 175 12.73 -9.01 -5.85
C ASP A 175 11.84 -7.77 -5.76
N ASP A 176 12.44 -6.56 -5.83
CA ASP A 176 11.74 -5.27 -5.79
C ASP A 176 12.59 -4.20 -6.49
N CYS A 177 12.00 -3.06 -6.83
CA CYS A 177 12.76 -1.93 -7.32
C CYS A 177 12.29 -0.61 -6.71
N LEU A 178 13.26 0.26 -6.47
CA LEU A 178 13.05 1.60 -5.94
C LEU A 178 12.66 2.55 -7.07
N ILE A 179 11.78 3.51 -6.76
CA ILE A 179 11.27 4.51 -7.69
C ILE A 179 11.84 5.88 -7.30
N VAL A 180 12.24 6.64 -8.29
CA VAL A 180 12.66 8.03 -8.12
C VAL A 180 11.51 9.00 -8.37
N ASN A 181 11.57 10.17 -7.74
CA ASN A 181 10.71 11.29 -8.08
C ASN A 181 11.29 12.15 -9.23
N SER A 182 10.57 13.16 -9.66
CA SER A 182 11.00 14.10 -10.73
C SER A 182 12.28 14.87 -10.40
N ALA A 183 12.71 14.91 -9.13
CA ALA A 183 13.99 15.48 -8.72
C ALA A 183 15.14 14.44 -8.67
N GLY A 184 14.91 13.21 -9.12
CA GLY A 184 15.89 12.13 -9.13
C GLY A 184 16.16 11.51 -7.74
N LYS A 185 15.38 11.85 -6.71
CA LYS A 185 15.51 11.26 -5.39
C LYS A 185 14.72 9.97 -5.27
N ILE A 186 15.31 8.96 -4.67
CA ILE A 186 14.65 7.67 -4.38
C ILE A 186 13.67 7.88 -3.22
N ILE A 187 12.38 7.55 -3.45
CA ILE A 187 11.31 7.90 -2.50
C ILE A 187 10.51 6.71 -1.97
N GLU A 188 10.42 5.63 -2.70
CA GLU A 188 9.66 4.43 -2.32
C GLU A 188 10.02 3.27 -3.26
N SER A 189 9.43 2.09 -3.10
CA SER A 189 9.47 1.03 -4.10
C SER A 189 8.14 0.92 -4.84
N TYR A 190 8.04 0.02 -5.83
CA TYR A 190 6.81 -0.13 -6.61
C TYR A 190 5.59 -0.62 -5.78
N ASN A 191 5.81 -1.12 -4.56
CA ASN A 191 4.72 -1.57 -3.69
C ASN A 191 4.90 -1.25 -2.20
N SER A 192 6.01 -0.58 -1.80
CA SER A 192 6.40 -0.38 -0.41
C SER A 192 7.01 0.98 -0.15
N ASN A 193 6.90 1.49 1.08
CA ASN A 193 7.68 2.63 1.52
C ASN A 193 9.13 2.22 1.81
N LEU A 194 10.05 3.17 1.63
CA LEU A 194 11.48 3.00 1.83
C LEU A 194 11.92 3.53 3.19
N PHE A 195 12.77 2.75 3.84
CA PHE A 195 13.56 3.15 5.01
C PHE A 195 14.99 2.69 4.83
N TRP A 196 15.93 3.48 5.36
CA TRP A 196 17.32 3.07 5.51
C TRP A 196 17.88 3.54 6.84
N VAL A 197 18.94 2.88 7.31
CA VAL A 197 19.60 3.18 8.56
C VAL A 197 21.02 3.63 8.27
N LYS A 198 21.45 4.67 8.95
CA LYS A 198 22.83 5.11 8.98
C LYS A 198 23.17 5.59 10.40
N ASP A 199 24.25 5.09 10.96
CA ASP A 199 24.72 5.45 12.32
C ASP A 199 23.58 5.36 13.37
N GLU A 200 22.84 4.24 13.37
CA GLU A 200 21.69 3.96 14.25
C GLU A 200 20.49 4.92 14.07
N ILE A 201 20.51 5.82 13.10
CA ILE A 201 19.40 6.71 12.76
C ILE A 201 18.64 6.11 11.59
N ILE A 202 17.31 6.07 11.69
CA ILE A 202 16.41 5.65 10.64
C ILE A 202 16.05 6.85 9.78
N TYR A 203 16.17 6.73 8.47
CA TYR A 203 15.75 7.72 7.50
C TYR A 203 14.59 7.18 6.66
N THR A 204 13.68 8.05 6.26
CA THR A 204 12.58 7.74 5.33
C THR A 204 12.20 8.99 4.54
N PRO A 205 11.75 8.85 3.29
CA PRO A 205 11.27 10.01 2.52
C PRO A 205 10.06 10.66 3.18
N ILE A 206 10.07 12.01 3.23
CA ILE A 206 8.92 12.80 3.68
C ILE A 206 7.79 12.71 2.63
N ILE A 207 6.55 12.79 3.07
CA ILE A 207 5.37 12.68 2.17
C ILE A 207 5.40 13.76 1.06
N ALA A 208 5.88 14.95 1.39
CA ALA A 208 6.06 16.04 0.42
C ALA A 208 7.05 15.71 -0.72
N SER A 209 7.87 14.66 -0.61
CA SER A 209 8.74 14.20 -1.69
C SER A 209 8.02 13.37 -2.76
N GLY A 210 6.74 13.05 -2.54
CA GLY A 210 5.87 12.34 -3.46
C GLY A 210 5.67 10.86 -3.18
N CYS A 211 6.20 10.31 -2.09
CA CYS A 211 5.92 8.93 -1.69
C CYS A 211 4.49 8.76 -1.16
N ILE A 212 3.97 7.54 -1.19
CA ILE A 212 2.68 7.20 -0.57
C ILE A 212 2.77 7.40 0.95
N ASP A 213 1.73 8.01 1.55
CA ASP A 213 1.55 8.09 3.01
C ASP A 213 1.13 6.69 3.55
N GLY A 214 2.12 5.81 3.68
CA GLY A 214 1.90 4.41 4.02
C GLY A 214 1.38 4.22 5.44
N VAL A 215 0.33 3.42 5.60
CA VAL A 215 -0.20 3.05 6.91
C VAL A 215 0.84 2.27 7.72
N PHE A 216 1.53 1.34 7.10
CA PHE A 216 2.60 0.60 7.77
C PHE A 216 3.87 1.45 7.98
N ARG A 217 4.10 2.48 7.15
CA ARG A 217 5.13 3.50 7.40
C ARG A 217 4.89 4.21 8.74
N LYS A 218 3.64 4.59 9.03
CA LYS A 218 3.25 5.18 10.33
C LYS A 218 3.52 4.22 11.49
N ALA A 219 3.17 2.94 11.32
CA ALA A 219 3.44 1.92 12.33
C ALA A 219 4.94 1.77 12.65
N VAL A 220 5.79 1.82 11.61
CA VAL A 220 7.26 1.79 11.80
C VAL A 220 7.77 3.02 12.56
N ILE A 221 7.26 4.21 12.25
CA ILE A 221 7.67 5.44 12.95
C ILE A 221 7.23 5.38 14.43
N GLU A 222 6.03 4.89 14.72
CA GLU A 222 5.57 4.69 16.10
C GLU A 222 6.39 3.64 16.85
N ALA A 223 6.70 2.51 16.21
CA ALA A 223 7.57 1.49 16.81
C ALA A 223 8.98 2.03 17.10
N ALA A 224 9.55 2.81 16.18
CA ALA A 224 10.83 3.47 16.42
C ALA A 224 10.79 4.43 17.61
N ALA A 225 9.71 5.20 17.77
CA ALA A 225 9.53 6.10 18.91
C ALA A 225 9.47 5.32 20.24
N ARG A 226 8.76 4.19 20.30
CA ARG A 226 8.70 3.31 21.48
C ARG A 226 10.05 2.73 21.82
N LEU A 227 10.83 2.32 20.82
CA LEU A 227 12.19 1.81 20.96
C LEU A 227 13.23 2.92 21.21
N LYS A 228 12.82 4.21 21.24
CA LYS A 228 13.69 5.39 21.37
C LYS A 228 14.76 5.46 20.26
N VAL A 229 14.45 4.96 19.07
CA VAL A 229 15.29 5.07 17.87
C VAL A 229 14.89 6.32 17.11
N LYS A 230 15.86 7.16 16.78
CA LYS A 230 15.63 8.41 16.05
C LYS A 230 15.19 8.12 14.60
N VAL A 231 14.13 8.79 14.16
CA VAL A 231 13.69 8.78 12.75
C VAL A 231 13.85 10.18 12.18
N VAL A 232 14.38 10.28 10.97
CA VAL A 232 14.53 11.51 10.20
C VAL A 232 13.78 11.37 8.89
N GLU A 233 12.78 12.22 8.69
CA GLU A 233 12.09 12.35 7.43
C GLU A 233 12.83 13.33 6.53
N CYS A 234 13.21 12.92 5.31
CA CYS A 234 14.03 13.70 4.38
C CYS A 234 13.43 13.72 2.97
N SER A 235 14.02 14.48 2.06
CA SER A 235 13.51 14.63 0.67
C SER A 235 13.64 13.38 -0.21
N GLY A 236 14.08 12.26 0.33
CA GLY A 236 14.41 11.03 -0.37
C GLY A 236 15.92 10.79 -0.45
N ALA A 237 16.32 9.58 -0.81
CA ALA A 237 17.71 9.17 -0.86
C ALA A 237 18.37 9.43 -2.21
N SER A 238 19.67 9.65 -2.23
CA SER A 238 20.53 9.50 -3.39
C SER A 238 21.01 8.05 -3.54
N LEU A 239 21.59 7.70 -4.68
CA LEU A 239 22.23 6.39 -4.88
C LEU A 239 23.39 6.17 -3.90
N GLU A 240 24.14 7.22 -3.60
CA GLU A 240 25.27 7.20 -2.67
C GLU A 240 24.79 6.93 -1.24
N GLU A 241 23.79 7.67 -0.76
CA GLU A 241 23.18 7.45 0.56
C GLU A 241 22.66 6.02 0.73
N MET A 242 22.04 5.47 -0.33
CA MET A 242 21.59 4.07 -0.30
C MET A 242 22.76 3.08 -0.22
N ARG A 243 23.86 3.31 -0.95
CA ARG A 243 25.04 2.45 -0.90
C ARG A 243 25.77 2.52 0.42
N ASP A 244 25.79 3.68 1.07
CA ASP A 244 26.47 3.94 2.34
C ASP A 244 25.62 3.58 3.57
N ALA A 245 24.34 3.21 3.36
CA ALA A 245 23.48 2.77 4.44
C ALA A 245 24.02 1.51 5.13
N ASP A 246 23.76 1.40 6.44
CA ASP A 246 24.07 0.21 7.22
C ASP A 246 23.00 -0.88 7.06
N GLU A 247 21.73 -0.45 6.89
CA GLU A 247 20.59 -1.32 6.66
C GLU A 247 19.58 -0.62 5.74
N ILE A 248 18.89 -1.40 4.88
CA ILE A 248 17.78 -0.93 4.04
C ILE A 248 16.61 -1.88 4.24
N PHE A 249 15.41 -1.33 4.37
CA PHE A 249 14.19 -2.13 4.42
C PHE A 249 12.99 -1.44 3.78
N LEU A 250 12.08 -2.26 3.29
CA LEU A 250 10.85 -1.86 2.62
C LEU A 250 9.65 -2.27 3.48
N THR A 251 8.55 -1.50 3.41
CA THR A 251 7.41 -1.75 4.28
C THR A 251 6.08 -1.55 3.57
N ASN A 252 5.17 -2.50 3.75
CA ASN A 252 3.77 -2.33 3.41
C ASN A 252 2.87 -3.13 4.38
N VAL A 253 1.58 -2.81 4.41
CA VAL A 253 0.63 -3.41 5.37
C VAL A 253 0.39 -4.91 5.14
N ILE A 254 0.70 -5.45 3.97
CA ILE A 254 0.49 -6.88 3.68
C ILE A 254 1.67 -7.72 4.11
N SER A 255 2.89 -7.25 3.80
CA SER A 255 4.12 -8.02 4.06
C SER A 255 4.84 -7.63 5.35
N GLY A 256 4.43 -6.54 6.01
CA GLY A 256 5.19 -5.99 7.13
C GLY A 256 6.51 -5.39 6.68
N ILE A 257 7.57 -5.64 7.42
CA ILE A 257 8.93 -5.22 7.10
C ILE A 257 9.62 -6.29 6.24
N ARG A 258 10.20 -5.87 5.13
CA ARG A 258 11.02 -6.67 4.23
C ARG A 258 12.43 -6.06 4.17
N TRP A 259 13.43 -6.70 4.79
CA TRP A 259 14.81 -6.22 4.75
C TRP A 259 15.47 -6.50 3.40
N VAL A 260 16.45 -5.67 3.04
CA VAL A 260 17.20 -5.76 1.80
C VAL A 260 18.53 -6.46 2.07
N ALA A 261 18.81 -7.55 1.36
CA ALA A 261 20.08 -8.26 1.43
C ALA A 261 21.11 -7.72 0.44
N ALA A 262 20.65 -7.18 -0.71
CA ALA A 262 21.55 -6.70 -1.75
C ALA A 262 20.96 -5.52 -2.52
N PHE A 263 21.78 -4.49 -2.73
CA PHE A 263 21.53 -3.38 -3.62
C PHE A 263 22.81 -3.11 -4.42
N LYS A 264 22.76 -3.27 -5.76
CA LYS A 264 23.92 -3.24 -6.63
C LYS A 264 25.04 -4.20 -6.14
N ASP A 265 26.20 -3.68 -5.86
CA ASP A 265 27.41 -4.39 -5.37
C ASP A 265 27.49 -4.50 -3.85
N ARG A 266 26.53 -3.93 -3.11
CA ARG A 266 26.52 -3.88 -1.64
C ARG A 266 25.63 -4.97 -1.04
N ARG A 267 26.06 -5.46 0.13
CA ARG A 267 25.29 -6.38 0.98
C ARG A 267 24.91 -5.70 2.27
N TYR A 268 23.70 -6.03 2.77
CA TYR A 268 23.14 -5.47 4.00
C TYR A 268 22.65 -6.61 4.89
N TYR A 269 22.45 -6.30 6.18
CA TYR A 269 21.98 -7.24 7.18
C TYR A 269 20.88 -6.57 7.99
N ALA A 270 19.91 -7.38 8.47
CA ALA A 270 18.81 -6.91 9.27
C ALA A 270 19.17 -6.86 10.76
N SER A 271 19.05 -5.70 11.37
CA SER A 271 19.23 -5.48 12.80
C SER A 271 18.09 -4.65 13.37
N ILE A 272 18.00 -3.38 12.99
CA ILE A 272 16.97 -2.45 13.46
C ILE A 272 15.60 -2.85 12.91
N SER A 273 15.50 -3.21 11.65
CA SER A 273 14.23 -3.66 11.03
C SER A 273 13.63 -4.88 11.75
N LYS A 274 14.46 -5.81 12.22
CA LYS A 274 14.00 -6.97 12.98
C LYS A 274 13.45 -6.60 14.36
N ARG A 275 14.06 -5.62 15.02
CA ARG A 275 13.57 -5.08 16.30
C ARG A 275 12.25 -4.34 16.12
N LEU A 276 12.15 -3.52 15.07
CA LEU A 276 10.93 -2.80 14.71
C LEU A 276 9.77 -3.75 14.42
N GLN A 277 10.00 -4.85 13.66
CA GLN A 277 8.95 -5.82 13.39
C GLN A 277 8.41 -6.45 14.68
N ARG A 278 9.28 -6.83 15.62
CA ARG A 278 8.85 -7.38 16.92
C ARG A 278 8.01 -6.39 17.70
N GLU A 279 8.44 -5.13 17.78
CA GLU A 279 7.70 -4.07 18.47
C GLU A 279 6.30 -3.86 17.83
N ILE A 280 6.22 -3.89 16.48
CA ILE A 280 4.95 -3.78 15.76
C ILE A 280 4.06 -4.98 16.07
N ASP A 281 4.59 -6.20 16.05
CA ASP A 281 3.83 -7.41 16.36
C ASP A 281 3.26 -7.38 17.78
N GLU A 282 4.01 -6.83 18.75
CA GLU A 282 3.56 -6.67 20.13
C GLU A 282 2.36 -5.72 20.22
N PHE A 283 2.40 -4.55 19.61
CA PHE A 283 1.27 -3.62 19.72
C PHE A 283 0.07 -3.93 18.80
N ILE A 284 0.23 -4.75 17.76
CA ILE A 284 -0.90 -5.26 16.97
C ILE A 284 -1.64 -6.37 17.72
N ASN A 285 -0.93 -7.15 18.53
CA ASN A 285 -1.49 -8.28 19.26
C ASN A 285 -2.16 -7.88 20.59
N LEU A 286 -1.99 -6.63 21.00
CA LEU A 286 -2.71 -6.03 22.13
C LEU A 286 -4.13 -5.64 21.73
#